data_9397c8f2e4eb8359cbf6f62341bd7696
#
_entry.id   9397c8f2e4eb8359cbf6f62341bd7696
#
_cell.length_a   1.000
_cell.length_b   1.000
_cell.length_c   1.000
_cell.angle_alpha   90.00
_cell.angle_beta   90.00
_cell.angle_gamma   90.00
#
_symmetry.space_group_name_H-M   'P 1'
#
loop_
_entity.id
_entity.type
_entity.pdbx_description
1 polymer ?
#
loop_
_entity_poly.entity_id
_entity_poly.type
_entity_poly.pdbx_seq_one_letter_code
_entity_poly.pdbx_strand_id
1 'polypeptide(L)'
;MSWRTVVITKTCKLDYSMGYLVVRDVEKTTKIHISEISMLIVESTSVAVTVALLNELTKKSVKVIFCDEKHSPSFEVTPYYDSCKSSLKLKQQIDWDDHIKQYIWTNIVAEKISNQAKVLKQFQLPQYTQLLQYIDEIEFNDSTNREGHSAKVYFNALFGKSFSRKNDCPINAMLNYGYSIILSAFNREVVSNGYITQLGLFHDNMFNQYNLSCDLMEPFRPFVDSIVKAVSYTHLRAHET
;
A
#
# COMPACT_ATOMS: atom_id res chain seq x y z
N MET A 1 13.26 10.09 14.27
CA MET A 1 12.28 9.31 13.50
C MET A 1 12.61 9.46 12.03
N SER A 2 12.65 8.37 11.28
CA SER A 2 12.77 8.40 9.82
C SER A 2 11.44 8.90 9.21
N TRP A 3 11.50 9.89 8.33
CA TRP A 3 10.30 10.56 7.78
C TRP A 3 10.36 10.78 6.28
N ARG A 4 11.55 10.61 5.68
CA ARG A 4 11.79 10.95 4.30
C ARG A 4 11.53 9.78 3.37
N THR A 5 10.71 9.98 2.33
CA THR A 5 10.65 9.10 1.17
C THR A 5 11.65 9.60 0.13
N VAL A 6 12.52 8.70 -0.34
CA VAL A 6 13.50 8.98 -1.38
C VAL A 6 13.08 8.22 -2.63
N VAL A 7 12.94 8.93 -3.76
CA VAL A 7 12.57 8.34 -5.05
C VAL A 7 13.73 8.51 -6.03
N ILE A 8 14.17 7.41 -6.63
CA ILE A 8 15.27 7.38 -7.61
C ILE A 8 14.66 7.20 -9.00
N THR A 9 14.60 8.27 -9.78
CA THR A 9 13.94 8.32 -11.10
C THR A 9 14.89 8.23 -12.28
N LYS A 10 16.22 8.36 -12.03
CA LYS A 10 17.25 8.40 -13.10
C LYS A 10 18.25 7.28 -12.93
N THR A 11 18.96 6.97 -14.02
CA THR A 11 20.12 6.07 -14.02
C THR A 11 21.19 6.58 -13.07
N CYS A 12 21.56 5.78 -12.09
CA CYS A 12 22.60 6.11 -11.10
C CYS A 12 23.15 4.86 -10.42
N LYS A 13 24.18 5.06 -9.59
CA LYS A 13 24.67 4.06 -8.65
C LYS A 13 24.29 4.46 -7.23
N LEU A 14 23.75 3.49 -6.48
CA LEU A 14 23.43 3.62 -5.06
C LEU A 14 24.42 2.81 -4.24
N ASP A 15 25.16 3.45 -3.38
CA ASP A 15 26.07 2.79 -2.44
C ASP A 15 25.96 3.33 -1.01
N TYR A 16 26.59 2.62 -0.07
CA TYR A 16 26.65 2.97 1.34
C TYR A 16 28.00 3.56 1.69
N SER A 17 28.01 4.65 2.42
CA SER A 17 29.23 5.20 3.02
C SER A 17 28.95 5.93 4.33
N MET A 18 29.55 5.48 5.42
CA MET A 18 29.55 6.17 6.74
C MET A 18 28.15 6.61 7.20
N GLY A 19 27.15 5.76 7.14
CA GLY A 19 25.78 6.07 7.56
C GLY A 19 24.92 6.78 6.51
N TYR A 20 25.44 6.96 5.29
CA TYR A 20 24.74 7.64 4.22
C TYR A 20 24.39 6.70 3.06
N LEU A 21 23.20 6.86 2.52
CA LEU A 21 22.87 6.51 1.14
C LEU A 21 23.60 7.50 0.24
N VAL A 22 24.46 7.01 -0.64
CA VAL A 22 25.20 7.81 -1.61
C VAL A 22 24.64 7.54 -2.99
N VAL A 23 24.04 8.54 -3.60
CA VAL A 23 23.51 8.51 -4.96
C VAL A 23 24.54 9.14 -5.90
N ARG A 24 25.09 8.36 -6.83
CA ARG A 24 26.06 8.82 -7.82
C ARG A 24 25.43 8.79 -9.19
N ASP A 25 25.13 9.93 -9.74
CA ASP A 25 24.78 10.08 -11.15
C ASP A 25 25.96 10.73 -11.94
N VAL A 26 25.75 10.97 -13.22
CA VAL A 26 26.79 11.52 -14.11
C VAL A 26 27.19 12.95 -13.70
N GLU A 27 26.27 13.72 -13.12
CA GLU A 27 26.46 15.14 -12.86
C GLU A 27 26.90 15.43 -11.42
N LYS A 28 26.39 14.66 -10.46
CA LYS A 28 26.59 14.93 -9.03
C LYS A 28 26.57 13.68 -8.16
N THR A 29 27.14 13.85 -6.96
CA THR A 29 26.98 12.89 -5.86
C THR A 29 26.14 13.50 -4.75
N THR A 30 25.02 12.84 -4.43
CA THR A 30 24.13 13.26 -3.34
C THR A 30 24.24 12.29 -2.17
N LYS A 31 24.30 12.78 -0.93
CA LYS A 31 24.33 11.96 0.28
C LYS A 31 23.10 12.25 1.11
N ILE A 32 22.44 11.19 1.59
CA ILE A 32 21.26 11.25 2.47
C ILE A 32 21.53 10.34 3.66
N HIS A 33 21.41 10.86 4.87
CA HIS A 33 21.65 10.04 6.07
C HIS A 33 20.54 8.99 6.21
N ILE A 34 20.91 7.71 6.37
CA ILE A 34 19.95 6.60 6.37
C ILE A 34 18.89 6.73 7.48
N SER A 35 19.23 7.31 8.62
CA SER A 35 18.28 7.52 9.72
C SER A 35 17.13 8.48 9.38
N GLU A 36 17.25 9.28 8.32
CA GLU A 36 16.18 10.16 7.86
C GLU A 36 15.21 9.42 6.91
N ILE A 37 15.63 8.30 6.33
CA ILE A 37 14.89 7.60 5.27
C ILE A 37 13.91 6.63 5.91
N SER A 38 12.62 6.78 5.63
CA SER A 38 11.58 5.79 5.94
C SER A 38 11.36 4.82 4.79
N MET A 39 11.48 5.34 3.55
CA MET A 39 11.22 4.57 2.33
C MET A 39 12.16 5.00 1.21
N LEU A 40 12.70 4.01 0.49
CA LEU A 40 13.45 4.18 -0.75
C LEU A 40 12.68 3.51 -1.89
N ILE A 41 12.28 4.29 -2.88
CA ILE A 41 11.63 3.80 -4.10
C ILE A 41 12.64 3.93 -5.24
N VAL A 42 13.00 2.80 -5.86
CA VAL A 42 13.87 2.76 -7.03
C VAL A 42 12.96 2.58 -8.25
N GLU A 43 12.62 3.72 -8.88
CA GLU A 43 11.68 3.77 -9.99
C GLU A 43 12.35 3.41 -11.32
N SER A 44 13.60 3.81 -11.51
CA SER A 44 14.35 3.47 -12.70
C SER A 44 14.94 2.08 -12.65
N THR A 45 14.72 1.27 -13.70
CA THR A 45 15.32 -0.07 -13.86
C THR A 45 16.81 -0.03 -14.19
N SER A 46 17.36 1.14 -14.53
CA SER A 46 18.79 1.34 -14.88
C SER A 46 19.61 1.82 -13.67
N VAL A 47 19.36 1.26 -12.46
CA VAL A 47 20.05 1.63 -11.23
C VAL A 47 20.89 0.45 -10.75
N ALA A 48 22.17 0.73 -10.42
CA ALA A 48 23.04 -0.24 -9.75
C ALA A 48 22.97 -0.02 -8.24
N VAL A 49 22.69 -1.08 -7.47
CA VAL A 49 22.59 -1.02 -6.00
C VAL A 49 23.60 -1.98 -5.36
N THR A 50 24.32 -1.53 -4.35
CA THR A 50 25.24 -2.40 -3.62
C THR A 50 24.52 -3.17 -2.51
N VAL A 51 24.91 -4.44 -2.32
CA VAL A 51 24.38 -5.28 -1.22
C VAL A 51 24.66 -4.66 0.15
N ALA A 52 25.81 -3.98 0.32
CA ALA A 52 26.14 -3.27 1.56
C ALA A 52 25.09 -2.21 1.91
N LEU A 53 24.61 -1.45 0.91
CA LEU A 53 23.53 -0.48 1.10
C LEU A 53 22.23 -1.17 1.50
N LEU A 54 21.83 -2.23 0.79
CA LEU A 54 20.59 -2.96 1.09
C LEU A 54 20.62 -3.50 2.53
N ASN A 55 21.73 -4.08 2.98
CA ASN A 55 21.88 -4.55 4.35
C ASN A 55 21.71 -3.44 5.38
N GLU A 56 22.33 -2.27 5.17
CA GLU A 56 22.21 -1.17 6.12
C GLU A 56 20.80 -0.54 6.12
N LEU A 57 20.15 -0.43 4.97
CA LEU A 57 18.76 0.00 4.86
C LEU A 57 17.84 -0.96 5.62
N THR A 58 18.01 -2.27 5.42
CA THR A 58 17.23 -3.31 6.09
C THR A 58 17.41 -3.28 7.61
N LYS A 59 18.66 -3.17 8.12
CA LYS A 59 18.95 -3.04 9.55
C LYS A 59 18.29 -1.82 10.21
N LYS A 60 18.03 -0.77 9.43
CA LYS A 60 17.34 0.46 9.89
C LYS A 60 15.85 0.45 9.58
N SER A 61 15.30 -0.72 9.19
CA SER A 61 13.89 -0.90 8.84
C SER A 61 13.40 0.10 7.77
N VAL A 62 14.31 0.50 6.87
CA VAL A 62 13.94 1.32 5.71
C VAL A 62 13.25 0.43 4.69
N LYS A 63 12.06 0.82 4.24
CA LYS A 63 11.34 0.13 3.20
C LYS A 63 11.99 0.40 1.86
N VAL A 64 12.37 -0.67 1.12
CA VAL A 64 12.98 -0.55 -0.21
C VAL A 64 12.07 -1.23 -1.23
N ILE A 65 11.60 -0.43 -2.20
CA ILE A 65 10.70 -0.85 -3.28
C ILE A 65 11.40 -0.65 -4.60
N PHE A 66 11.33 -1.65 -5.48
CA PHE A 66 11.79 -1.59 -6.86
C PHE A 66 10.59 -1.59 -7.81
N CYS A 67 10.65 -0.76 -8.84
CA CYS A 67 9.61 -0.68 -9.85
C CYS A 67 10.01 -1.41 -11.15
N ASP A 68 9.00 -1.75 -11.96
CA ASP A 68 9.16 -2.30 -13.29
C ASP A 68 9.37 -1.19 -14.36
N GLU A 69 9.41 -1.57 -15.63
CA GLU A 69 9.57 -0.65 -16.78
C GLU A 69 8.38 0.30 -16.96
N LYS A 70 7.24 0.01 -16.34
CA LYS A 70 6.05 0.86 -16.32
C LYS A 70 6.00 1.77 -15.10
N HIS A 71 7.10 1.84 -14.35
CA HIS A 71 7.22 2.58 -13.09
C HIS A 71 6.25 2.11 -11.98
N SER A 72 5.70 0.88 -12.11
CA SER A 72 4.85 0.28 -11.10
C SER A 72 5.68 -0.52 -10.10
N PRO A 73 5.39 -0.45 -8.79
CA PRO A 73 6.04 -1.30 -7.78
C PRO A 73 5.94 -2.78 -8.15
N SER A 74 7.09 -3.45 -8.23
CA SER A 74 7.22 -4.83 -8.70
C SER A 74 7.68 -5.78 -7.58
N PHE A 75 8.67 -5.39 -6.79
CA PHE A 75 9.17 -6.19 -5.68
C PHE A 75 9.77 -5.30 -4.59
N GLU A 76 10.04 -5.89 -3.44
CA GLU A 76 10.60 -5.21 -2.28
C GLU A 76 11.67 -6.03 -1.58
N VAL A 77 12.47 -5.37 -0.75
CA VAL A 77 13.42 -6.04 0.14
C VAL A 77 12.74 -6.29 1.49
N THR A 78 12.58 -7.56 1.82
CA THR A 78 12.03 -7.98 3.11
C THR A 78 13.11 -8.71 3.91
N PRO A 79 13.41 -8.30 5.15
CA PRO A 79 14.39 -8.97 5.99
C PRO A 79 13.88 -10.35 6.43
N TYR A 80 14.77 -11.33 6.57
CA TYR A 80 14.41 -12.64 7.12
C TYR A 80 14.17 -12.59 8.63
N TYR A 81 14.85 -11.70 9.34
CA TYR A 81 14.86 -11.65 10.80
C TYR A 81 14.72 -10.20 11.27
N ASP A 82 13.49 -9.75 11.49
CA ASP A 82 13.22 -8.38 11.95
C ASP A 82 12.59 -8.33 13.35
N SER A 83 12.23 -9.48 13.94
CA SER A 83 11.57 -9.56 15.25
C SER A 83 12.18 -10.63 16.15
N CYS A 84 12.46 -10.26 17.41
CA CYS A 84 13.04 -11.14 18.43
C CYS A 84 12.14 -12.32 18.87
N LYS A 85 10.88 -12.40 18.44
CA LYS A 85 9.90 -13.43 18.87
C LYS A 85 9.11 -14.02 17.69
N SER A 86 9.68 -14.03 16.50
CA SER A 86 9.01 -14.47 15.28
C SER A 86 8.41 -15.87 15.36
N SER A 87 9.14 -16.84 15.93
CA SER A 87 8.67 -18.23 16.07
C SER A 87 7.45 -18.37 17.01
N LEU A 88 7.41 -17.58 18.10
CA LEU A 88 6.26 -17.58 19.00
C LEU A 88 5.03 -16.96 18.32
N LYS A 89 5.25 -15.81 17.66
CA LYS A 89 4.16 -15.11 16.98
C LYS A 89 3.61 -15.89 15.80
N LEU A 90 4.48 -16.61 15.06
CA LEU A 90 4.03 -17.51 14.00
C LEU A 90 3.09 -18.60 14.53
N LYS A 91 3.47 -19.26 15.65
CA LYS A 91 2.59 -20.24 16.28
C LYS A 91 1.27 -19.63 16.70
N GLN A 92 1.31 -18.47 17.36
CA GLN A 92 0.10 -17.75 17.74
C GLN A 92 -0.76 -17.37 16.53
N GLN A 93 -0.15 -16.95 15.42
CA GLN A 93 -0.87 -16.59 14.19
C GLN A 93 -1.56 -17.78 13.53
N ILE A 94 -0.92 -18.94 13.55
CA ILE A 94 -1.53 -20.20 13.06
C ILE A 94 -2.76 -20.57 13.91
N ASP A 95 -2.69 -20.34 15.21
CA ASP A 95 -3.73 -20.69 16.18
C ASP A 95 -4.78 -19.58 16.38
N TRP A 96 -4.81 -18.54 15.55
CA TRP A 96 -5.82 -17.50 15.67
C TRP A 96 -7.22 -18.05 15.50
N ASP A 97 -8.08 -17.75 16.47
CA ASP A 97 -9.48 -18.15 16.48
C ASP A 97 -10.25 -17.54 15.30
N ASP A 98 -11.00 -18.36 14.57
CA ASP A 98 -11.73 -17.95 13.39
C ASP A 98 -12.81 -16.91 13.69
N HIS A 99 -13.47 -17.01 14.84
CA HIS A 99 -14.48 -16.03 15.24
C HIS A 99 -13.84 -14.64 15.49
N ILE A 100 -12.64 -14.61 16.07
CA ILE A 100 -11.88 -13.37 16.26
C ILE A 100 -11.45 -12.78 14.91
N LYS A 101 -10.95 -13.61 13.98
CA LYS A 101 -10.61 -13.18 12.63
C LYS A 101 -11.80 -12.54 11.92
N GLN A 102 -12.96 -13.21 11.98
CA GLN A 102 -14.21 -12.72 11.36
C GLN A 102 -14.71 -11.41 12.00
N TYR A 103 -14.59 -11.30 13.33
CA TYR A 103 -14.91 -10.06 14.03
C TYR A 103 -14.02 -8.89 13.60
N ILE A 104 -12.72 -9.14 13.52
CA ILE A 104 -11.75 -8.11 13.05
C ILE A 104 -12.04 -7.73 11.59
N TRP A 105 -12.33 -8.72 10.72
CA TRP A 105 -12.70 -8.46 9.34
C TRP A 105 -13.94 -7.58 9.21
N THR A 106 -14.99 -7.85 9.98
CA THR A 106 -16.20 -7.01 10.03
C THR A 106 -15.86 -5.54 10.32
N ASN A 107 -14.97 -5.30 11.29
CA ASN A 107 -14.53 -3.94 11.63
C ASN A 107 -13.66 -3.31 10.52
N ILE A 108 -12.80 -4.08 9.86
CA ILE A 108 -12.00 -3.62 8.71
C ILE A 108 -12.91 -3.15 7.58
N VAL A 109 -13.96 -3.92 7.25
CA VAL A 109 -14.94 -3.57 6.23
C VAL A 109 -15.71 -2.30 6.61
N ALA A 110 -16.18 -2.19 7.85
CA ALA A 110 -16.87 -1.01 8.34
C ALA A 110 -16.00 0.26 8.22
N GLU A 111 -14.74 0.19 8.64
CA GLU A 111 -13.81 1.32 8.55
C GLU A 111 -13.46 1.67 7.09
N LYS A 112 -13.30 0.66 6.22
CA LYS A 112 -13.13 0.89 4.78
C LYS A 112 -14.29 1.67 4.19
N ILE A 113 -15.53 1.24 4.44
CA ILE A 113 -16.74 1.90 3.92
C ILE A 113 -16.88 3.31 4.51
N SER A 114 -16.57 3.48 5.80
CA SER A 114 -16.53 4.80 6.45
C SER A 114 -15.55 5.74 5.75
N ASN A 115 -14.35 5.28 5.44
CA ASN A 115 -13.34 6.08 4.76
C ASN A 115 -13.72 6.36 3.30
N GLN A 116 -14.35 5.41 2.60
CA GLN A 116 -14.95 5.66 1.28
C GLN A 116 -16.04 6.75 1.35
N ALA A 117 -16.93 6.71 2.35
CA ALA A 117 -17.96 7.75 2.53
C ALA A 117 -17.33 9.13 2.79
N LYS A 118 -16.26 9.20 3.61
CA LYS A 118 -15.50 10.45 3.84
C LYS A 118 -14.93 11.02 2.52
N VAL A 119 -14.37 10.17 1.66
CA VAL A 119 -13.86 10.59 0.35
C VAL A 119 -14.98 11.10 -0.54
N LEU A 120 -16.11 10.39 -0.65
CA LEU A 120 -17.24 10.88 -1.43
C LEU A 120 -17.76 12.23 -0.92
N LYS A 121 -17.84 12.40 0.40
CA LYS A 121 -18.25 13.67 1.02
C LYS A 121 -17.27 14.80 0.70
N GLN A 122 -15.95 14.52 0.72
CA GLN A 122 -14.91 15.49 0.35
C GLN A 122 -15.10 16.02 -1.09
N PHE A 123 -15.50 15.16 -2.02
CA PHE A 123 -15.78 15.53 -3.41
C PHE A 123 -17.24 15.93 -3.66
N GLN A 124 -18.04 16.14 -2.60
CA GLN A 124 -19.45 16.57 -2.67
C GLN A 124 -20.34 15.60 -3.47
N LEU A 125 -20.05 14.32 -3.44
CA LEU A 125 -20.79 13.27 -4.14
C LEU A 125 -21.88 12.69 -3.22
N PRO A 126 -23.18 12.81 -3.55
CA PRO A 126 -24.29 12.49 -2.62
C PRO A 126 -24.35 11.01 -2.21
N GLN A 127 -23.71 10.11 -2.96
CA GLN A 127 -23.67 8.67 -2.66
C GLN A 127 -23.00 8.34 -1.32
N TYR A 128 -22.33 9.31 -0.66
CA TYR A 128 -21.77 9.07 0.68
C TYR A 128 -22.86 8.65 1.70
N THR A 129 -24.09 9.12 1.55
CA THR A 129 -25.20 8.76 2.45
C THR A 129 -25.58 7.28 2.32
N GLN A 130 -25.56 6.75 1.10
CA GLN A 130 -25.80 5.33 0.84
C GLN A 130 -24.69 4.45 1.46
N LEU A 131 -23.43 4.89 1.41
CA LEU A 131 -22.32 4.15 2.04
C LEU A 131 -22.47 4.14 3.57
N LEU A 132 -22.94 5.23 4.18
CA LEU A 132 -23.21 5.24 5.62
C LEU A 132 -24.32 4.24 6.00
N GLN A 133 -25.38 4.12 5.19
CA GLN A 133 -26.43 3.11 5.40
C GLN A 133 -25.85 1.68 5.32
N TYR A 134 -24.93 1.43 4.38
CA TYR A 134 -24.30 0.10 4.28
C TYR A 134 -23.50 -0.28 5.52
N ILE A 135 -22.92 0.70 6.26
CA ILE A 135 -22.22 0.41 7.52
C ILE A 135 -23.19 -0.16 8.56
N ASP A 136 -24.39 0.39 8.66
CA ASP A 136 -25.44 -0.08 9.60
C ASP A 136 -25.98 -1.47 9.21
N GLU A 137 -25.80 -1.87 7.95
CA GLU A 137 -26.27 -3.12 7.39
C GLU A 137 -25.18 -4.22 7.33
N ILE A 138 -23.97 -3.94 7.86
CA ILE A 138 -22.89 -4.95 7.88
C ILE A 138 -23.25 -6.04 8.88
N GLU A 139 -23.34 -7.26 8.40
CA GLU A 139 -23.46 -8.43 9.24
C GLU A 139 -22.08 -9.00 9.59
N PHE A 140 -22.05 -9.87 10.59
CA PHE A 140 -20.84 -10.54 11.04
C PHE A 140 -20.10 -11.22 9.86
N ASN A 141 -18.80 -11.02 9.78
CA ASN A 141 -17.92 -11.48 8.69
C ASN A 141 -18.31 -10.93 7.30
N ASP A 142 -19.02 -9.79 7.25
CA ASP A 142 -19.57 -9.20 6.02
C ASP A 142 -20.35 -10.21 5.15
N SER A 143 -21.16 -11.07 5.80
CA SER A 143 -21.88 -12.17 5.14
C SER A 143 -22.82 -11.69 4.03
N THR A 144 -23.24 -10.43 4.08
CA THR A 144 -24.07 -9.75 3.05
C THR A 144 -23.26 -9.05 1.95
N ASN A 145 -21.91 -9.16 1.98
CA ASN A 145 -21.00 -8.58 0.99
C ASN A 145 -21.21 -7.05 0.82
N ARG A 146 -21.32 -6.32 1.93
CA ARG A 146 -21.43 -4.85 1.90
C ARG A 146 -20.16 -4.19 1.38
N GLU A 147 -19.00 -4.82 1.57
CA GLU A 147 -17.74 -4.42 0.95
C GLU A 147 -17.86 -4.30 -0.57
N GLY A 148 -18.31 -5.35 -1.23
CA GLY A 148 -18.47 -5.39 -2.69
C GLY A 148 -19.52 -4.41 -3.20
N HIS A 149 -20.66 -4.28 -2.48
CA HIS A 149 -21.71 -3.33 -2.83
C HIS A 149 -21.23 -1.88 -2.70
N SER A 150 -20.55 -1.54 -1.60
CA SER A 150 -19.98 -0.22 -1.37
C SER A 150 -18.93 0.14 -2.41
N ALA A 151 -18.03 -0.79 -2.75
CA ALA A 151 -17.00 -0.58 -3.75
C ALA A 151 -17.61 -0.22 -5.12
N LYS A 152 -18.68 -0.88 -5.54
CA LYS A 152 -19.39 -0.58 -6.79
C LYS A 152 -19.97 0.83 -6.79
N VAL A 153 -20.69 1.22 -5.73
CA VAL A 153 -21.27 2.56 -5.59
C VAL A 153 -20.17 3.61 -5.57
N TYR A 154 -19.14 3.39 -4.77
CA TYR A 154 -18.01 4.26 -4.54
C TYR A 154 -17.23 4.57 -5.82
N PHE A 155 -16.75 3.55 -6.52
CA PHE A 155 -15.98 3.75 -7.74
C PHE A 155 -16.80 4.35 -8.88
N ASN A 156 -18.08 3.98 -8.99
CA ASN A 156 -18.98 4.60 -9.96
C ASN A 156 -19.23 6.09 -9.67
N ALA A 157 -19.31 6.47 -8.40
CA ALA A 157 -19.45 7.86 -8.01
C ALA A 157 -18.17 8.67 -8.28
N LEU A 158 -16.99 8.10 -7.97
CA LEU A 158 -15.71 8.80 -8.15
C LEU A 158 -15.31 8.95 -9.62
N PHE A 159 -15.39 7.86 -10.41
CA PHE A 159 -14.78 7.79 -11.74
C PHE A 159 -15.78 7.60 -12.87
N GLY A 160 -17.09 7.57 -12.55
CA GLY A 160 -18.15 7.42 -13.52
C GLY A 160 -18.66 5.98 -13.67
N LYS A 161 -19.89 5.84 -14.21
CA LYS A 161 -20.61 4.56 -14.30
C LYS A 161 -19.92 3.51 -15.19
N SER A 162 -19.10 3.94 -16.13
CA SER A 162 -18.33 3.06 -17.03
C SER A 162 -17.01 2.57 -16.43
N PHE A 163 -16.62 3.10 -15.28
CA PHE A 163 -15.36 2.72 -14.64
C PHE A 163 -15.44 1.29 -14.08
N SER A 164 -14.40 0.51 -14.35
CA SER A 164 -14.20 -0.81 -13.75
C SER A 164 -12.74 -0.98 -13.34
N ARG A 165 -12.51 -1.56 -12.17
CA ARG A 165 -11.17 -1.93 -11.69
C ARG A 165 -10.45 -2.96 -12.59
N LYS A 166 -11.19 -3.60 -13.51
CA LYS A 166 -10.65 -4.57 -14.47
C LYS A 166 -10.13 -3.92 -15.75
N ASN A 167 -10.46 -2.65 -16.01
CA ASN A 167 -10.06 -1.97 -17.24
C ASN A 167 -8.59 -1.56 -17.18
N ASP A 168 -7.89 -1.72 -18.29
CA ASP A 168 -6.55 -1.13 -18.46
C ASP A 168 -6.71 0.36 -18.82
N CYS A 169 -6.49 1.22 -17.82
CA CYS A 169 -6.61 2.66 -17.97
C CYS A 169 -5.69 3.40 -16.99
N PRO A 170 -5.32 4.66 -17.29
CA PRO A 170 -4.40 5.45 -16.44
C PRO A 170 -4.85 5.56 -14.99
N ILE A 171 -6.15 5.69 -14.72
CA ILE A 171 -6.70 5.74 -13.35
C ILE A 171 -6.35 4.45 -12.60
N ASN A 172 -6.57 3.28 -13.20
CA ASN A 172 -6.25 2.00 -12.59
C ASN A 172 -4.74 1.81 -12.39
N ALA A 173 -3.91 2.30 -13.31
CA ALA A 173 -2.44 2.30 -13.14
C ALA A 173 -2.03 3.12 -11.91
N MET A 174 -2.55 4.35 -11.76
CA MET A 174 -2.30 5.20 -10.59
C MET A 174 -2.80 4.56 -9.28
N LEU A 175 -4.01 3.98 -9.27
CA LEU A 175 -4.55 3.27 -8.12
C LEU A 175 -3.68 2.08 -7.73
N ASN A 176 -3.26 1.26 -8.70
CA ASN A 176 -2.41 0.10 -8.47
C ASN A 176 -1.04 0.52 -7.92
N TYR A 177 -0.44 1.57 -8.47
CA TYR A 177 0.80 2.13 -7.95
C TYR A 177 0.69 2.55 -6.48
N GLY A 178 -0.32 3.36 -6.14
CA GLY A 178 -0.54 3.80 -4.76
C GLY A 178 -0.85 2.65 -3.80
N TYR A 179 -1.67 1.69 -4.21
CA TYR A 179 -1.97 0.50 -3.39
C TYR A 179 -0.74 -0.36 -3.14
N SER A 180 0.15 -0.52 -4.13
CA SER A 180 1.39 -1.28 -3.95
C SER A 180 2.34 -0.61 -2.95
N ILE A 181 2.38 0.73 -2.91
CA ILE A 181 3.16 1.47 -1.91
C ILE A 181 2.60 1.25 -0.51
N ILE A 182 1.27 1.35 -0.33
CA ILE A 182 0.63 1.08 0.97
C ILE A 182 0.84 -0.37 1.37
N LEU A 183 0.61 -1.32 0.47
CA LEU A 183 0.84 -2.75 0.72
C LEU A 183 2.26 -3.01 1.21
N SER A 184 3.24 -2.38 0.56
CA SER A 184 4.64 -2.51 0.95
C SER A 184 4.92 -1.95 2.35
N ALA A 185 4.26 -0.85 2.75
CA ALA A 185 4.35 -0.33 4.11
C ALA A 185 3.73 -1.30 5.13
N PHE A 186 2.56 -1.88 4.83
CA PHE A 186 1.93 -2.90 5.69
C PHE A 186 2.76 -4.17 5.80
N ASN A 187 3.37 -4.65 4.70
CA ASN A 187 4.29 -5.78 4.74
C ASN A 187 5.43 -5.55 5.73
N ARG A 188 6.05 -4.36 5.70
CA ARG A 188 7.09 -3.99 6.66
C ARG A 188 6.57 -4.07 8.11
N GLU A 189 5.41 -3.46 8.40
CA GLU A 189 4.86 -3.44 9.74
C GLU A 189 4.46 -4.86 10.23
N VAL A 190 3.88 -5.68 9.39
CA VAL A 190 3.54 -7.07 9.70
C VAL A 190 4.80 -7.87 10.05
N VAL A 191 5.83 -7.81 9.19
CA VAL A 191 7.08 -8.57 9.38
C VAL A 191 7.86 -8.04 10.60
N SER A 192 8.01 -6.72 10.77
CA SER A 192 8.73 -6.14 11.91
C SER A 192 8.04 -6.43 13.25
N ASN A 193 6.74 -6.68 13.24
CA ASN A 193 6.01 -7.18 14.39
C ASN A 193 6.10 -8.71 14.56
N GLY A 194 6.81 -9.44 13.70
CA GLY A 194 7.08 -10.87 13.78
C GLY A 194 5.93 -11.77 13.30
N TYR A 195 4.99 -11.22 12.54
CA TYR A 195 3.95 -11.96 11.84
C TYR A 195 4.37 -12.26 10.41
N ILE A 196 3.78 -13.29 9.80
CA ILE A 196 3.94 -13.58 8.37
C ILE A 196 2.78 -12.99 7.57
N THR A 197 3.07 -12.55 6.36
CA THR A 197 2.10 -11.88 5.50
C THR A 197 1.14 -12.85 4.80
N GLN A 198 1.50 -14.13 4.71
CA GLN A 198 0.76 -15.16 3.99
C GLN A 198 -0.55 -15.56 4.66
N LEU A 199 -0.59 -15.60 5.99
CA LEU A 199 -1.78 -16.00 6.76
C LEU A 199 -2.66 -14.79 7.05
N GLY A 200 -3.72 -14.61 6.27
CA GLY A 200 -4.67 -13.52 6.40
C GLY A 200 -5.73 -13.72 7.48
N LEU A 201 -6.57 -12.70 7.64
CA LEU A 201 -7.78 -12.72 8.46
C LEU A 201 -8.98 -13.23 7.64
N PHE A 202 -9.11 -12.75 6.42
CA PHE A 202 -10.18 -13.04 5.48
C PHE A 202 -9.65 -13.55 4.13
N HIS A 203 -8.66 -12.86 3.54
CA HIS A 203 -8.05 -13.34 2.31
C HIS A 203 -7.25 -14.60 2.54
N ASP A 204 -7.55 -15.64 1.77
CA ASP A 204 -6.90 -16.96 1.82
C ASP A 204 -6.58 -17.42 0.38
N ASN A 205 -5.91 -16.58 -0.38
CA ASN A 205 -5.47 -16.92 -1.72
C ASN A 205 -4.08 -17.55 -1.66
N MET A 206 -3.99 -18.84 -2.04
CA MET A 206 -2.73 -19.62 -2.02
C MET A 206 -1.61 -19.02 -2.89
N PHE A 207 -1.93 -18.19 -3.87
CA PHE A 207 -0.95 -17.51 -4.73
C PHE A 207 -0.56 -16.12 -4.23
N ASN A 208 -1.26 -15.59 -3.22
CA ASN A 208 -0.97 -14.27 -2.66
C ASN A 208 -0.06 -14.40 -1.44
N GLN A 209 1.13 -13.86 -1.54
CA GLN A 209 2.10 -13.85 -0.43
C GLN A 209 1.77 -12.79 0.65
N TYR A 210 0.74 -11.96 0.46
CA TYR A 210 0.45 -10.78 1.27
C TYR A 210 -0.98 -10.73 1.78
N ASN A 211 -1.62 -11.89 2.03
CA ASN A 211 -3.01 -11.98 2.46
C ASN A 211 -3.30 -11.09 3.67
N LEU A 212 -2.50 -11.18 4.75
CA LEU A 212 -2.69 -10.38 5.96
C LEU A 212 -2.50 -8.88 5.70
N SER A 213 -1.49 -8.52 4.95
CA SER A 213 -1.24 -7.11 4.61
C SER A 213 -2.33 -6.54 3.71
N CYS A 214 -2.89 -7.35 2.80
CA CYS A 214 -4.05 -6.98 2.00
C CYS A 214 -5.28 -6.72 2.85
N ASP A 215 -5.54 -7.58 3.87
CA ASP A 215 -6.65 -7.38 4.80
C ASP A 215 -6.50 -6.07 5.58
N LEU A 216 -5.33 -5.88 6.19
CA LEU A 216 -5.08 -4.73 7.08
C LEU A 216 -5.03 -3.39 6.34
N MET A 217 -4.68 -3.37 5.05
CA MET A 217 -4.60 -2.13 4.28
C MET A 217 -5.96 -1.65 3.73
N GLU A 218 -7.00 -2.48 3.76
CA GLU A 218 -8.30 -2.14 3.15
C GLU A 218 -8.86 -0.78 3.60
N PRO A 219 -8.84 -0.40 4.90
CA PRO A 219 -9.31 0.91 5.33
C PRO A 219 -8.51 2.10 4.79
N PHE A 220 -7.29 1.85 4.30
CA PHE A 220 -6.36 2.87 3.84
C PHE A 220 -6.40 3.08 2.32
N ARG A 221 -7.00 2.16 1.55
CA ARG A 221 -7.17 2.32 0.10
C ARG A 221 -7.85 3.63 -0.29
N PRO A 222 -8.91 4.10 0.39
CA PRO A 222 -9.58 5.35 0.05
C PRO A 222 -8.68 6.60 0.08
N PHE A 223 -7.57 6.59 0.84
CA PHE A 223 -6.59 7.68 0.80
C PHE A 223 -5.93 7.80 -0.57
N VAL A 224 -5.54 6.68 -1.16
CA VAL A 224 -5.01 6.65 -2.53
C VAL A 224 -6.07 7.11 -3.51
N ASP A 225 -7.29 6.61 -3.36
CA ASP A 225 -8.41 6.94 -4.26
C ASP A 225 -8.67 8.44 -4.30
N SER A 226 -8.60 9.11 -3.15
CA SER A 226 -8.79 10.56 -3.05
C SER A 226 -7.70 11.34 -3.79
N ILE A 227 -6.45 10.89 -3.68
CA ILE A 227 -5.30 11.50 -4.39
C ILE A 227 -5.46 11.29 -5.90
N VAL A 228 -5.75 10.07 -6.34
CA VAL A 228 -5.94 9.76 -7.76
C VAL A 228 -7.10 10.53 -8.34
N LYS A 229 -8.21 10.69 -7.60
CA LYS A 229 -9.35 11.52 -8.02
C LYS A 229 -8.93 12.99 -8.19
N ALA A 230 -8.20 13.56 -7.26
CA ALA A 230 -7.73 14.93 -7.33
C ALA A 230 -6.81 15.15 -8.55
N VAL A 231 -5.85 14.25 -8.78
CA VAL A 231 -4.92 14.32 -9.91
C VAL A 231 -5.66 14.15 -11.24
N SER A 232 -6.56 13.18 -11.36
CA SER A 232 -7.31 12.94 -12.59
C SER A 232 -8.18 14.16 -12.99
N TYR A 233 -8.73 14.85 -12.00
CA TYR A 233 -9.53 16.06 -12.23
C TYR A 233 -8.68 17.24 -12.75
N THR A 234 -7.47 17.42 -12.25
CA THR A 234 -6.56 18.48 -12.71
C THR A 234 -6.04 18.24 -14.12
N HIS A 235 -5.73 16.98 -14.47
CA HIS A 235 -5.29 16.64 -15.82
C HIS A 235 -6.39 16.81 -16.89
N LEU A 236 -7.62 16.44 -16.59
CA LEU A 236 -8.75 16.61 -17.52
C LEU A 236 -8.99 18.10 -17.83
N ARG A 237 -8.89 18.98 -16.84
CA ARG A 237 -9.03 20.42 -17.04
C ARG A 237 -7.89 21.05 -17.87
N ALA A 238 -6.68 20.53 -17.76
CA ALA A 238 -5.53 21.04 -18.52
C ALA A 238 -5.59 20.72 -20.02
N HIS A 239 -6.42 19.76 -20.43
CA HIS A 239 -6.64 19.41 -21.85
C HIS A 239 -7.90 20.06 -22.46
N GLU A 240 -8.72 20.74 -21.67
CA GLU A 240 -9.92 21.47 -22.14
C GLU A 240 -9.67 22.98 -22.36
N THR A 241 -8.46 23.46 -22.07
CA THR A 241 -7.99 24.84 -22.32
C THR A 241 -6.91 24.86 -23.39
#